data_b822464760416db67938e0b35405341b
#
_entry.id   b822464760416db67938e0b35405341b
#
_cell.length_a   1.000
_cell.length_b   1.000
_cell.length_c   1.000
_cell.angle_alpha   90.00
_cell.angle_beta   90.00
_cell.angle_gamma   90.00
#
_symmetry.space_group_name_H-M   'P 1'
#
loop_
_entity.id
_entity.type
_entity.pdbx_description
1 polymer ?
#
loop_
_entity_poly.entity_id
_entity_poly.type
_entity_poly.pdbx_seq_one_letter_code
_entity_poly.pdbx_strand_id
1 'polypeptide(L)'
;MFKKLVLAAAFCATASFATWDKFPVLEDHKGETVVGVGYDYEGSSELMLLKPYLGSRFTVAPNLELAVLLPYYVNLSEIFCTRYVNLDNNNGLGNPELMARYQITPFLNVFLDVLVPVNQSYGFYNEWVLSLGAQFSKNFGIVDFGSELGLSVNLETNDDFSAPLRLNFGAEADFKLNIPLTPFVGADALVLMGHVTGKNEAGEKYNDNLTGEFAVYPYVGLKYAITPKLTLQASAKTAVGKSVVIGEDTPFMADLKLKMAI
;
A
#
# COMPACT_ATOMS: atom_id res chain seq x y z
N MET A 1 12.07 21.78 -7.27
CA MET A 1 11.51 21.01 -8.41
C MET A 1 11.66 19.52 -8.18
N PHE A 2 12.84 19.06 -7.82
CA PHE A 2 13.19 17.67 -7.55
C PHE A 2 12.38 17.00 -6.43
N LYS A 3 12.11 17.73 -5.33
CA LYS A 3 11.27 17.26 -4.22
C LYS A 3 9.89 16.76 -4.66
N LYS A 4 9.31 17.31 -5.73
CA LYS A 4 7.98 16.91 -6.25
C LYS A 4 8.01 15.57 -6.98
N LEU A 5 9.12 15.18 -7.61
CA LEU A 5 9.25 13.88 -8.28
C LEU A 5 9.45 12.73 -7.29
N VAL A 6 10.28 12.96 -6.27
CA VAL A 6 10.44 12.02 -5.13
C VAL A 6 9.13 11.87 -4.37
N LEU A 7 8.36 12.96 -4.29
CA LEU A 7 7.06 13.01 -3.65
C LEU A 7 6.03 12.14 -4.35
N ALA A 8 5.89 12.27 -5.67
CA ALA A 8 4.99 11.42 -6.45
C ALA A 8 5.38 9.95 -6.30
N ALA A 9 6.68 9.64 -6.30
CA ALA A 9 7.21 8.31 -6.07
C ALA A 9 6.87 7.78 -4.67
N ALA A 10 6.96 8.61 -3.63
CA ALA A 10 6.60 8.23 -2.26
C ALA A 10 5.09 8.02 -2.12
N PHE A 11 4.26 8.86 -2.75
CA PHE A 11 2.80 8.77 -2.68
C PHE A 11 2.26 7.46 -3.32
N CYS A 12 2.86 7.01 -4.40
CA CYS A 12 2.51 5.73 -5.02
C CYS A 12 3.08 4.52 -4.25
N ALA A 13 4.16 4.71 -3.48
CA ALA A 13 4.66 3.69 -2.57
C ALA A 13 3.69 3.40 -1.41
N THR A 14 2.79 4.31 -1.08
CA THR A 14 1.81 4.09 -0.01
C THR A 14 0.76 3.04 -0.35
N ALA A 15 0.58 2.69 -1.62
CA ALA A 15 -0.27 1.57 -2.03
C ALA A 15 0.35 0.20 -1.70
N SER A 16 1.67 0.13 -1.51
CA SER A 16 2.40 -1.11 -1.23
C SER A 16 2.74 -1.32 0.25
N PHE A 17 2.02 -0.70 1.17
CA PHE A 17 2.21 -0.95 2.59
C PHE A 17 1.57 -2.23 3.07
N ALA A 18 0.82 -2.89 2.28
CA ALA A 18 0.01 -3.89 2.89
C ALA A 18 0.16 -5.20 2.17
N THR A 19 0.75 -6.13 2.83
CA THR A 19 0.16 -7.46 2.85
C THR A 19 -1.36 -7.34 2.88
N TRP A 20 -2.07 -8.32 2.37
CA TRP A 20 -3.56 -8.33 2.27
C TRP A 20 -4.27 -7.78 3.53
N ASP A 21 -3.79 -8.16 4.71
CA ASP A 21 -4.16 -7.63 6.03
C ASP A 21 -3.07 -7.97 7.07
N LYS A 22 -3.24 -7.55 8.32
CA LYS A 22 -2.30 -7.79 9.44
C LYS A 22 -2.72 -8.95 10.35
N PHE A 23 -3.60 -9.83 9.88
CA PHE A 23 -4.18 -10.93 10.64
C PHE A 23 -3.64 -12.29 10.20
N PRO A 24 -3.98 -13.39 10.87
CA PRO A 24 -3.52 -14.72 10.50
C PRO A 24 -3.89 -15.08 9.05
N VAL A 25 -3.14 -15.99 8.46
CA VAL A 25 -3.52 -16.59 7.18
C VAL A 25 -4.87 -17.30 7.30
N LEU A 26 -5.57 -17.45 6.19
CA LEU A 26 -6.83 -18.16 6.18
C LEU A 26 -6.62 -19.65 6.53
N GLU A 27 -7.67 -20.31 6.98
CA GLU A 27 -7.68 -21.75 7.16
C GLU A 27 -7.34 -22.49 5.86
N ASP A 28 -6.84 -23.71 5.96
CA ASP A 28 -6.46 -24.52 4.80
C ASP A 28 -7.60 -24.64 3.79
N HIS A 29 -7.24 -24.47 2.52
CA HIS A 29 -8.16 -24.52 1.37
C HIS A 29 -9.28 -23.48 1.43
N LYS A 30 -9.11 -22.40 2.19
CA LYS A 30 -9.99 -21.23 2.18
C LYS A 30 -9.39 -20.13 1.32
N GLY A 31 -10.28 -19.34 0.75
CA GLY A 31 -9.91 -18.18 -0.04
C GLY A 31 -10.79 -16.98 0.22
N GLU A 32 -10.35 -15.84 -0.25
CA GLU A 32 -11.10 -14.59 -0.24
C GLU A 32 -10.83 -13.84 -1.56
N THR A 33 -11.88 -13.35 -2.18
CA THR A 33 -11.78 -12.42 -3.32
C THR A 33 -12.23 -11.04 -2.88
N VAL A 34 -11.57 -10.01 -3.37
CA VAL A 34 -11.91 -8.62 -3.11
C VAL A 34 -12.12 -7.87 -4.41
N VAL A 35 -13.15 -7.04 -4.46
CA VAL A 35 -13.33 -5.98 -5.46
C VAL A 35 -13.45 -4.68 -4.70
N GLY A 36 -12.68 -3.69 -5.08
CA GLY A 36 -12.68 -2.41 -4.36
C GLY A 36 -12.38 -1.22 -5.24
N VAL A 37 -12.51 -0.06 -4.64
CA VAL A 37 -12.15 1.22 -5.22
C VAL A 37 -11.51 2.10 -4.15
N GLY A 38 -10.28 2.51 -4.40
CA GLY A 38 -9.57 3.53 -3.64
C GLY A 38 -9.74 4.89 -4.28
N TYR A 39 -9.68 5.93 -3.47
CA TYR A 39 -9.60 7.32 -3.90
C TYR A 39 -8.47 8.00 -3.14
N ASP A 40 -7.55 8.63 -3.88
CA ASP A 40 -6.44 9.38 -3.33
C ASP A 40 -6.54 10.83 -3.78
N TYR A 41 -6.39 11.75 -2.83
CA TYR A 41 -6.31 13.18 -3.08
C TYR A 41 -5.07 13.76 -2.40
N GLU A 42 -4.31 14.54 -3.15
CA GLU A 42 -3.18 15.33 -2.66
C GLU A 42 -3.38 16.81 -3.05
N GLY A 43 -3.51 17.68 -2.03
CA GLY A 43 -3.86 19.08 -2.24
C GLY A 43 -2.76 19.89 -2.95
N SER A 44 -1.49 19.64 -2.62
CA SER A 44 -0.36 20.42 -3.17
C SER A 44 -0.14 20.22 -4.67
N SER A 45 -0.52 19.06 -5.17
CA SER A 45 -0.41 18.70 -6.58
C SER A 45 -1.75 18.71 -7.32
N GLU A 46 -2.86 18.93 -6.59
CA GLU A 46 -4.23 18.76 -7.09
C GLU A 46 -4.46 17.38 -7.74
N LEU A 47 -3.67 16.39 -7.32
CA LEU A 47 -3.74 15.04 -7.84
C LEU A 47 -4.96 14.32 -7.24
N MET A 48 -5.83 13.85 -8.13
CA MET A 48 -6.98 13.02 -7.79
C MET A 48 -6.90 11.70 -8.56
N LEU A 49 -6.77 10.58 -7.82
CA LEU A 49 -6.70 9.26 -8.40
C LEU A 49 -7.85 8.39 -7.90
N LEU A 50 -8.55 7.75 -8.82
CA LEU A 50 -9.46 6.66 -8.53
C LEU A 50 -8.74 5.33 -8.84
N LYS A 51 -8.79 4.38 -7.90
CA LYS A 51 -8.05 3.11 -8.00
C LYS A 51 -9.00 1.92 -7.84
N PRO A 52 -9.83 1.58 -8.84
CA PRO A 52 -10.51 0.30 -8.82
C PRO A 52 -9.48 -0.84 -8.80
N TYR A 53 -9.77 -1.89 -8.06
CA TYR A 53 -8.90 -3.05 -7.97
C TYR A 53 -9.67 -4.34 -7.79
N LEU A 54 -9.03 -5.43 -8.20
CA LEU A 54 -9.48 -6.80 -8.00
C LEU A 54 -8.34 -7.57 -7.33
N GLY A 55 -8.66 -8.41 -6.38
CA GLY A 55 -7.67 -9.28 -5.75
C GLY A 55 -8.26 -10.61 -5.30
N SER A 56 -7.39 -11.56 -5.09
CA SER A 56 -7.75 -12.86 -4.51
C SER A 56 -6.61 -13.40 -3.69
N ARG A 57 -6.94 -14.05 -2.58
CA ARG A 57 -6.00 -14.84 -1.78
C ARG A 57 -6.53 -16.24 -1.54
N PHE A 58 -5.63 -17.18 -1.36
CA PHE A 58 -5.97 -18.57 -1.12
C PHE A 58 -4.88 -19.28 -0.32
N THR A 59 -5.26 -20.09 0.67
CA THR A 59 -4.34 -20.95 1.40
C THR A 59 -4.11 -22.22 0.60
N VAL A 60 -2.98 -22.26 -0.12
CA VAL A 60 -2.63 -23.30 -1.09
C VAL A 60 -2.05 -24.56 -0.46
N ALA A 61 -1.54 -24.43 0.76
CA ALA A 61 -1.01 -25.53 1.57
C ALA A 61 -1.15 -25.13 3.06
N PRO A 62 -1.06 -26.07 4.00
CA PRO A 62 -1.12 -25.75 5.42
C PRO A 62 -0.22 -24.57 5.78
N ASN A 63 -0.81 -23.54 6.36
CA ASN A 63 -0.15 -22.30 6.78
C ASN A 63 0.45 -21.44 5.65
N LEU A 64 0.31 -21.80 4.36
CA LEU A 64 0.83 -21.02 3.23
C LEU A 64 -0.30 -20.38 2.45
N GLU A 65 -0.39 -19.08 2.50
CA GLU A 65 -1.32 -18.26 1.74
C GLU A 65 -0.60 -17.52 0.62
N LEU A 66 -1.18 -17.55 -0.57
CA LEU A 66 -0.77 -16.73 -1.71
C LEU A 66 -1.89 -15.74 -2.05
N ALA A 67 -1.51 -14.55 -2.47
CA ALA A 67 -2.46 -13.54 -2.92
C ALA A 67 -1.94 -12.78 -4.14
N VAL A 68 -2.90 -12.20 -4.88
CA VAL A 68 -2.64 -11.28 -5.99
C VAL A 68 -3.60 -10.11 -5.91
N LEU A 69 -3.08 -8.90 -6.16
CA LEU A 69 -3.86 -7.68 -6.29
C LEU A 69 -3.56 -7.02 -7.63
N LEU A 70 -4.61 -6.63 -8.35
CA LEU A 70 -4.55 -6.02 -9.67
C LEU A 70 -5.21 -4.63 -9.60
N PRO A 71 -4.45 -3.55 -9.42
CA PRO A 71 -5.00 -2.20 -9.42
C PRO A 71 -5.16 -1.66 -10.84
N TYR A 72 -6.14 -0.78 -11.03
CA TYR A 72 -6.30 0.04 -12.22
C TYR A 72 -6.36 1.51 -11.79
N TYR A 73 -5.64 2.39 -12.47
CA TYR A 73 -5.60 3.81 -12.14
C TYR A 73 -6.42 4.64 -13.12
N VAL A 74 -7.26 5.52 -12.58
CA VAL A 74 -7.99 6.53 -13.32
C VAL A 74 -7.61 7.89 -12.76
N ASN A 75 -6.94 8.70 -13.56
CA ASN A 75 -6.61 10.07 -13.18
C ASN A 75 -7.86 10.96 -13.38
N LEU A 76 -8.31 11.61 -12.32
CA LEU A 76 -9.45 12.52 -12.32
C LEU A 76 -9.02 14.00 -12.34
N SER A 77 -7.73 14.29 -12.30
CA SER A 77 -7.20 15.66 -12.29
C SER A 77 -7.29 16.28 -13.70
N GLU A 78 -8.02 17.38 -13.85
CA GLU A 78 -8.12 18.08 -15.14
C GLU A 78 -6.85 18.88 -15.50
N ILE A 79 -5.97 19.15 -14.53
CA ILE A 79 -4.88 20.13 -14.63
C ILE A 79 -3.55 19.49 -14.28
N PHE A 80 -3.24 18.29 -14.74
CA PHE A 80 -1.90 17.86 -14.44
C PHE A 80 -0.91 18.16 -15.55
N CYS A 81 -0.28 19.29 -15.28
CA CYS A 81 1.09 19.67 -15.61
C CYS A 81 1.64 19.16 -16.95
N THR A 82 1.27 19.86 -17.95
CA THR A 82 2.02 20.01 -19.23
C THR A 82 3.53 20.28 -19.10
N ARG A 83 4.09 20.30 -17.88
CA ARG A 83 5.50 20.69 -17.70
C ARG A 83 6.46 19.60 -17.23
N TYR A 84 6.00 18.53 -16.55
CA TYR A 84 6.95 17.60 -15.90
C TYR A 84 6.63 16.12 -16.01
N VAL A 85 5.38 15.74 -16.20
CA VAL A 85 4.97 14.37 -16.51
C VAL A 85 3.84 14.48 -17.50
N ASN A 86 3.98 13.86 -18.66
CA ASN A 86 2.90 13.82 -19.64
C ASN A 86 1.87 12.79 -19.14
N LEU A 87 1.01 13.23 -18.22
CA LEU A 87 -0.09 12.43 -17.68
C LEU A 87 -1.37 12.54 -18.51
N ASP A 88 -1.27 13.13 -19.69
CA ASP A 88 -2.38 13.18 -20.63
C ASP A 88 -2.87 11.76 -20.94
N ASN A 89 -4.06 11.42 -20.41
CA ASN A 89 -4.77 10.15 -20.60
C ASN A 89 -4.11 8.88 -20.00
N ASN A 90 -3.34 8.99 -18.94
CA ASN A 90 -2.68 7.83 -18.33
C ASN A 90 -3.61 7.03 -17.39
N ASN A 91 -4.75 6.59 -17.89
CA ASN A 91 -5.54 5.56 -17.26
C ASN A 91 -4.99 4.19 -17.67
N GLY A 92 -4.89 3.26 -16.74
CA GLY A 92 -4.38 1.95 -17.09
C GLY A 92 -4.18 1.00 -15.91
N LEU A 93 -3.81 -0.22 -16.26
CA LEU A 93 -3.44 -1.23 -15.28
C LEU A 93 -2.23 -0.73 -14.49
N GLY A 94 -2.36 -0.73 -13.16
CA GLY A 94 -1.23 -0.46 -12.26
C GLY A 94 -0.32 -1.68 -12.10
N ASN A 95 0.70 -1.54 -11.29
CA ASN A 95 1.62 -2.63 -11.00
C ASN A 95 0.93 -3.71 -10.15
N PRO A 96 0.80 -4.95 -10.63
CA PRO A 96 0.29 -6.06 -9.85
C PRO A 96 1.15 -6.31 -8.61
N GLU A 97 0.50 -6.69 -7.51
CA GLU A 97 1.16 -7.10 -6.29
C GLU A 97 0.93 -8.60 -6.07
N LEU A 98 2.03 -9.34 -5.92
CA LEU A 98 2.04 -10.76 -5.59
C LEU A 98 2.48 -10.91 -4.15
N MET A 99 1.73 -11.64 -3.34
CA MET A 99 1.97 -11.77 -1.91
C MET A 99 2.04 -13.23 -1.52
N ALA A 100 2.94 -13.55 -0.60
CA ALA A 100 3.03 -14.85 0.04
C ALA A 100 3.14 -14.67 1.55
N ARG A 101 2.34 -15.41 2.31
CA ARG A 101 2.38 -15.40 3.77
C ARG A 101 2.49 -16.80 4.31
N TYR A 102 3.34 -17.01 5.30
CA TYR A 102 3.49 -18.28 5.99
C TYR A 102 3.27 -18.14 7.49
N GLN A 103 2.26 -18.84 8.02
CA GLN A 103 1.93 -18.85 9.45
C GLN A 103 2.88 -19.77 10.21
N ILE A 104 3.76 -19.17 11.02
CA ILE A 104 4.74 -19.92 11.84
C ILE A 104 4.11 -20.42 13.13
N THR A 105 3.32 -19.55 13.77
CA THR A 105 2.56 -19.87 14.99
C THR A 105 1.16 -19.26 14.88
N PRO A 106 0.20 -19.59 15.74
CA PRO A 106 -1.14 -19.00 15.69
C PRO A 106 -1.19 -17.46 15.77
N PHE A 107 -0.11 -16.82 16.16
CA PHE A 107 -0.01 -15.36 16.33
C PHE A 107 1.11 -14.71 15.53
N LEU A 108 1.93 -15.49 14.81
CA LEU A 108 3.06 -14.98 14.05
C LEU A 108 3.08 -15.54 12.64
N ASN A 109 3.09 -14.69 11.64
CA ASN A 109 3.38 -15.06 10.26
C ASN A 109 4.54 -14.22 9.69
N VAL A 110 5.15 -14.70 8.63
CA VAL A 110 6.10 -13.96 7.80
C VAL A 110 5.50 -13.75 6.43
N PHE A 111 5.92 -12.69 5.77
CA PHE A 111 5.44 -12.36 4.43
C PHE A 111 6.56 -11.98 3.47
N LEU A 112 6.26 -12.17 2.20
CA LEU A 112 7.02 -11.67 1.07
C LEU A 112 6.04 -11.11 0.04
N ASP A 113 6.17 -9.83 -0.28
CA ASP A 113 5.36 -9.16 -1.28
C ASP A 113 6.25 -8.67 -2.43
N VAL A 114 5.74 -8.78 -3.64
CA VAL A 114 6.45 -8.41 -4.86
C VAL A 114 5.55 -7.52 -5.70
N LEU A 115 5.95 -6.27 -5.88
CA LEU A 115 5.34 -5.38 -6.85
C LEU A 115 6.00 -5.60 -8.22
N VAL A 116 5.18 -5.92 -9.23
CA VAL A 116 5.64 -6.24 -10.58
C VAL A 116 5.48 -5.03 -11.48
N PRO A 117 6.56 -4.45 -12.05
CA PRO A 117 6.46 -3.27 -12.89
C PRO A 117 5.92 -3.64 -14.27
N VAL A 118 4.64 -3.41 -14.51
CA VAL A 118 3.99 -3.65 -15.81
C VAL A 118 3.57 -2.37 -16.52
N ASN A 119 3.45 -1.26 -15.79
CA ASN A 119 3.00 0.01 -16.33
C ASN A 119 4.11 1.06 -16.29
N GLN A 120 4.70 1.32 -17.46
CA GLN A 120 5.73 2.34 -17.63
C GLN A 120 5.15 3.77 -17.76
N SER A 121 3.85 3.88 -18.03
CA SER A 121 3.21 5.17 -18.34
C SER A 121 3.00 6.04 -17.09
N TYR A 122 2.87 5.44 -15.92
CA TYR A 122 2.62 6.19 -14.69
C TYR A 122 3.87 6.78 -14.03
N GLY A 123 5.06 6.56 -14.59
CA GLY A 123 6.31 7.17 -14.10
C GLY A 123 6.70 6.78 -12.67
N PHE A 124 5.87 5.98 -12.02
CA PHE A 124 5.94 5.82 -10.59
C PHE A 124 6.85 4.69 -10.13
N TYR A 125 7.00 3.64 -10.86
CA TYR A 125 7.99 2.57 -10.62
C TYR A 125 8.05 1.64 -11.81
N ASN A 126 9.05 1.84 -12.63
CA ASN A 126 9.47 0.83 -13.60
C ASN A 126 10.43 -0.18 -12.92
N GLU A 127 10.23 -0.39 -11.63
CA GLU A 127 11.13 -1.18 -10.80
C GLU A 127 10.37 -2.23 -10.02
N TRP A 128 10.99 -3.39 -9.86
CA TRP A 128 10.53 -4.39 -8.93
C TRP A 128 10.68 -3.87 -7.51
N VAL A 129 9.66 -4.03 -6.69
CA VAL A 129 9.76 -3.78 -5.26
C VAL A 129 9.57 -5.10 -4.54
N LEU A 130 10.52 -5.44 -3.69
CA LEU A 130 10.43 -6.57 -2.77
C LEU A 130 10.18 -6.04 -1.37
N SER A 131 9.17 -6.58 -0.71
CA SER A 131 8.87 -6.30 0.70
C SER A 131 8.86 -7.61 1.46
N LEU A 132 9.55 -7.67 2.58
CA LEU A 132 9.59 -8.85 3.44
C LEU A 132 9.46 -8.43 4.90
N GLY A 133 8.86 -9.29 5.71
CA GLY A 133 8.69 -8.97 7.12
C GLY A 133 7.94 -10.02 7.90
N ALA A 134 7.47 -9.62 9.06
CA ALA A 134 6.70 -10.43 9.96
C ALA A 134 5.45 -9.69 10.45
N GLN A 135 4.40 -10.45 10.74
CA GLN A 135 3.16 -9.95 11.30
C GLN A 135 2.87 -10.69 12.60
N PHE A 136 2.44 -9.92 13.58
CA PHE A 136 1.92 -10.45 14.84
C PHE A 136 0.44 -10.13 14.94
N SER A 137 -0.37 -11.12 15.33
CA SER A 137 -1.80 -10.92 15.55
C SER A 137 -2.29 -11.71 16.76
N LYS A 138 -3.22 -11.11 17.50
CA LYS A 138 -3.78 -11.74 18.70
C LYS A 138 -5.20 -11.25 18.97
N ASN A 139 -6.06 -12.17 19.37
CA ASN A 139 -7.38 -11.86 19.89
C ASN A 139 -7.31 -11.56 21.39
N PHE A 140 -7.88 -10.42 21.80
CA PHE A 140 -8.03 -9.97 23.17
C PHE A 140 -9.52 -9.87 23.57
N GLY A 141 -10.31 -10.84 23.19
CA GLY A 141 -11.75 -10.88 23.43
C GLY A 141 -12.53 -10.07 22.42
N ILE A 142 -12.92 -8.85 22.76
CA ILE A 142 -13.65 -7.96 21.84
C ILE A 142 -12.73 -7.25 20.83
N VAL A 143 -11.42 -7.36 20.96
CA VAL A 143 -10.45 -6.73 20.09
C VAL A 143 -9.59 -7.78 19.39
N ASP A 144 -9.59 -7.79 18.05
CA ASP A 144 -8.54 -8.44 17.29
C ASP A 144 -7.47 -7.40 16.99
N PHE A 145 -6.25 -7.66 17.40
CA PHE A 145 -5.09 -6.81 17.13
C PHE A 145 -4.18 -7.48 16.11
N GLY A 146 -3.76 -6.71 15.12
CA GLY A 146 -2.77 -7.10 14.13
C GLY A 146 -1.68 -6.04 14.03
N SER A 147 -0.44 -6.46 13.82
CA SER A 147 0.68 -5.56 13.56
C SER A 147 1.67 -6.17 12.57
N GLU A 148 2.47 -5.33 11.93
CA GLU A 148 3.52 -5.79 11.03
C GLU A 148 4.78 -4.93 11.15
N LEU A 149 5.90 -5.58 10.83
CA LEU A 149 7.20 -4.95 10.65
C LEU A 149 7.80 -5.53 9.37
N GLY A 150 8.18 -4.67 8.45
CA GLY A 150 8.71 -5.08 7.15
C GLY A 150 9.81 -4.17 6.64
N LEU A 151 10.53 -4.67 5.66
CA LEU A 151 11.56 -3.97 4.93
C LEU A 151 11.25 -4.06 3.45
N SER A 152 11.27 -2.92 2.75
CA SER A 152 11.06 -2.88 1.30
C SER A 152 12.28 -2.32 0.59
N VAL A 153 12.63 -2.95 -0.51
CA VAL A 153 13.74 -2.58 -1.38
C VAL A 153 13.26 -2.49 -2.83
N ASN A 154 13.65 -1.43 -3.52
CA ASN A 154 13.51 -1.34 -4.97
C ASN A 154 14.70 -2.05 -5.61
N LEU A 155 14.43 -2.96 -6.54
CA LEU A 155 15.45 -3.57 -7.38
C LEU A 155 15.67 -2.66 -8.58
N GLU A 156 16.83 -2.06 -8.64
CA GLU A 156 17.19 -1.12 -9.70
C GLU A 156 17.20 -1.81 -11.06
N THR A 157 16.54 -1.21 -12.03
CA THR A 157 16.52 -1.68 -13.42
C THR A 157 17.44 -0.86 -14.32
N ASN A 158 17.98 0.26 -13.81
CA ASN A 158 18.98 1.06 -14.52
C ASN A 158 19.97 1.72 -13.55
N ASP A 159 21.18 1.99 -14.04
CA ASP A 159 22.30 2.57 -13.25
C ASP A 159 22.12 4.05 -12.88
N ASP A 160 21.06 4.68 -13.32
CA ASP A 160 20.86 6.12 -13.21
C ASP A 160 19.96 6.54 -12.04
N PHE A 161 19.29 5.57 -11.39
CA PHE A 161 18.38 5.84 -10.26
C PHE A 161 18.53 4.78 -9.18
N SER A 162 18.63 5.21 -7.92
CA SER A 162 18.46 4.34 -6.76
C SER A 162 17.46 4.93 -5.77
N ALA A 163 16.64 4.08 -5.18
CA ALA A 163 15.68 4.44 -4.15
C ALA A 163 16.20 4.06 -2.76
N PRO A 164 15.86 4.81 -1.70
CA PRO A 164 16.19 4.45 -0.34
C PRO A 164 15.45 3.18 0.08
N LEU A 165 16.06 2.45 1.00
CA LEU A 165 15.42 1.35 1.71
C LEU A 165 14.26 1.89 2.55
N ARG A 166 13.16 1.14 2.66
CA ARG A 166 11.98 1.53 3.46
C ARG A 166 11.78 0.53 4.58
N LEU A 167 11.74 1.03 5.80
CA LEU A 167 11.30 0.28 6.97
C LEU A 167 9.83 0.59 7.21
N ASN A 168 8.99 -0.44 7.18
CA ASN A 168 7.54 -0.35 7.26
C ASN A 168 7.05 -0.89 8.61
N PHE A 169 6.11 -0.20 9.23
CA PHE A 169 5.42 -0.61 10.44
C PHE A 169 3.92 -0.47 10.21
N GLY A 170 3.14 -1.36 10.78
CA GLY A 170 1.70 -1.27 10.73
C GLY A 170 1.06 -1.82 11.99
N ALA A 171 -0.09 -1.26 12.37
CA ALA A 171 -0.94 -1.81 13.43
C ALA A 171 -2.40 -1.53 13.13
N GLU A 172 -3.28 -2.50 13.44
CA GLU A 172 -4.73 -2.40 13.31
C GLU A 172 -5.41 -3.08 14.51
N ALA A 173 -6.47 -2.47 14.99
CA ALA A 173 -7.36 -3.02 16.00
C ALA A 173 -8.80 -3.06 15.48
N ASP A 174 -9.36 -4.26 15.38
CA ASP A 174 -10.74 -4.54 15.01
C ASP A 174 -11.59 -4.75 16.25
N PHE A 175 -12.68 -3.99 16.38
CA PHE A 175 -13.58 -4.08 17.54
C PHE A 175 -14.78 -4.97 17.20
N LYS A 176 -14.77 -6.22 17.71
CA LYS A 176 -15.86 -7.19 17.52
C LYS A 176 -17.06 -6.84 18.39
N LEU A 177 -18.04 -6.25 17.80
CA LEU A 177 -19.31 -5.98 18.44
C LEU A 177 -20.26 -7.17 18.25
N ASN A 178 -21.25 -7.32 19.17
CA ASN A 178 -22.27 -8.37 19.01
C ASN A 178 -23.33 -8.03 17.95
N ILE A 179 -22.90 -7.38 16.88
CA ILE A 179 -23.68 -6.97 15.69
C ILE A 179 -22.82 -7.21 14.44
N PRO A 180 -23.40 -7.28 13.24
CA PRO A 180 -22.61 -7.51 12.01
C PRO A 180 -21.71 -6.32 11.60
N LEU A 181 -21.36 -5.46 12.52
CA LEU A 181 -20.51 -4.29 12.31
C LEU A 181 -19.24 -4.39 13.15
N THR A 182 -18.08 -4.25 12.52
CA THR A 182 -16.77 -4.25 13.15
C THR A 182 -16.05 -2.93 12.81
N PRO A 183 -16.10 -1.93 13.70
CA PRO A 183 -15.23 -0.76 13.58
C PRO A 183 -13.77 -1.17 13.71
N PHE A 184 -12.89 -0.45 13.01
CA PHE A 184 -11.45 -0.64 13.16
C PHE A 184 -10.70 0.67 13.10
N VAL A 185 -9.54 0.69 13.70
CA VAL A 185 -8.59 1.80 13.70
C VAL A 185 -7.18 1.25 13.54
N GLY A 186 -6.36 1.97 12.82
CA GLY A 186 -4.97 1.56 12.63
C GLY A 186 -4.08 2.71 12.21
N ALA A 187 -2.82 2.39 12.08
CA ALA A 187 -1.82 3.27 11.49
C ALA A 187 -0.77 2.43 10.76
N ASP A 188 -0.34 2.94 9.62
CA ASP A 188 0.86 2.48 8.92
C ASP A 188 1.93 3.56 9.07
N ALA A 189 3.19 3.18 9.09
CA ALA A 189 4.30 4.11 9.12
C ALA A 189 5.44 3.60 8.25
N LEU A 190 6.15 4.53 7.64
CA LEU A 190 7.38 4.22 6.93
C LEU A 190 8.51 5.14 7.39
N VAL A 191 9.72 4.60 7.39
CA VAL A 191 10.94 5.36 7.59
C VAL A 191 11.88 5.05 6.43
N LEU A 192 12.38 6.10 5.78
CA LEU A 192 13.36 5.98 4.72
C LEU A 192 14.77 5.81 5.31
N MET A 193 15.57 4.94 4.69
CA MET A 193 16.95 4.65 5.11
C MET A 193 17.85 4.66 3.90
N GLY A 194 18.81 5.59 3.87
CA GLY A 194 19.77 5.72 2.78
C GLY A 194 19.55 6.93 1.90
N HIS A 195 19.99 6.83 0.68
CA HIS A 195 20.03 7.92 -0.28
C HIS A 195 19.12 7.63 -1.47
N VAL A 196 18.56 8.68 -2.05
CA VAL A 196 18.04 8.66 -3.40
C VAL A 196 19.09 9.26 -4.34
N THR A 197 19.39 8.54 -5.41
CA THR A 197 20.30 9.04 -6.46
C THR A 197 19.57 9.09 -7.78
N GLY A 198 20.00 9.92 -8.69
CA GLY A 198 19.42 10.01 -10.02
C GLY A 198 20.10 11.08 -10.85
N LYS A 199 19.50 11.35 -12.04
CA LYS A 199 19.86 12.46 -12.89
C LYS A 199 18.70 13.42 -13.07
N ASN A 200 18.97 14.72 -13.04
CA ASN A 200 17.96 15.72 -13.38
C ASN A 200 17.81 15.83 -14.91
N GLU A 201 16.88 16.65 -15.38
CA GLU A 201 16.64 16.88 -16.81
C GLU A 201 17.86 17.43 -17.55
N ALA A 202 18.78 18.09 -16.85
CA ALA A 202 20.04 18.59 -17.39
C ALA A 202 21.14 17.51 -17.43
N GLY A 203 20.85 16.28 -16.98
CA GLY A 203 21.79 15.17 -16.88
C GLY A 203 22.75 15.25 -15.69
N GLU A 204 22.55 16.21 -14.78
CA GLU A 204 23.36 16.35 -13.57
C GLU A 204 22.94 15.31 -12.54
N LYS A 205 23.92 14.63 -11.96
CA LYS A 205 23.68 13.64 -10.88
C LYS A 205 23.31 14.36 -9.59
N TYR A 206 22.32 13.82 -8.89
CA TYR A 206 21.98 14.20 -7.53
C TYR A 206 22.11 13.00 -6.59
N ASN A 207 22.33 13.30 -5.32
CA ASN A 207 22.42 12.30 -4.25
C ASN A 207 21.92 12.94 -2.96
N ASP A 208 20.64 12.69 -2.64
CA ASP A 208 19.99 13.24 -1.46
C ASP A 208 19.87 12.19 -0.37
N ASN A 209 20.34 12.52 0.84
CA ASN A 209 20.19 11.67 2.00
C ASN A 209 18.76 11.79 2.55
N LEU A 210 18.01 10.71 2.53
CA LEU A 210 16.66 10.62 3.06
C LEU A 210 16.57 9.82 4.37
N THR A 211 17.71 9.47 4.96
CA THR A 211 17.74 8.68 6.20
C THR A 211 17.00 9.40 7.34
N GLY A 212 15.99 8.75 7.91
CA GLY A 212 15.17 9.28 8.99
C GLY A 212 13.97 10.11 8.54
N GLU A 213 13.78 10.31 7.23
CA GLU A 213 12.53 10.86 6.72
C GLU A 213 11.42 9.83 6.92
N PHE A 214 10.25 10.28 7.41
CA PHE A 214 9.18 9.38 7.80
C PHE A 214 7.80 9.91 7.43
N ALA A 215 6.85 8.99 7.34
CA ALA A 215 5.42 9.26 7.30
C ALA A 215 4.65 8.28 8.17
N VAL A 216 3.55 8.75 8.74
CA VAL A 216 2.57 7.94 9.46
C VAL A 216 1.21 8.15 8.82
N TYR A 217 0.51 7.07 8.56
CA TYR A 217 -0.78 7.02 7.87
C TYR A 217 -1.86 6.47 8.83
N PRO A 218 -2.40 7.29 9.75
CA PRO A 218 -3.51 6.87 10.56
C PRO A 218 -4.77 6.65 9.72
N TYR A 219 -5.55 5.64 10.08
CA TYR A 219 -6.80 5.31 9.40
C TYR A 219 -7.86 4.81 10.36
N VAL A 220 -9.10 4.96 9.93
CA VAL A 220 -10.29 4.41 10.60
C VAL A 220 -11.21 3.80 9.56
N GLY A 221 -12.03 2.85 9.97
CA GLY A 221 -12.99 2.26 9.05
C GLY A 221 -14.03 1.36 9.73
N LEU A 222 -14.85 0.76 8.89
CA LEU A 222 -15.95 -0.12 9.27
C LEU A 222 -15.96 -1.34 8.34
N LYS A 223 -16.15 -2.52 8.91
CA LYS A 223 -16.45 -3.77 8.21
C LYS A 223 -17.89 -4.15 8.54
N TYR A 224 -18.72 -4.38 7.53
CA TYR A 224 -20.12 -4.80 7.68
C TYR A 224 -20.33 -6.17 7.03
N ALA A 225 -20.62 -7.18 7.85
CA ALA A 225 -20.94 -8.52 7.38
C ALA A 225 -22.37 -8.53 6.80
N ILE A 226 -22.49 -8.46 5.48
CA ILE A 226 -23.77 -8.56 4.77
C ILE A 226 -24.31 -9.98 4.89
N THR A 227 -23.44 -10.98 4.75
CA THR A 227 -23.69 -12.39 4.99
C THR A 227 -22.43 -13.00 5.65
N PRO A 228 -22.47 -14.26 6.13
CA PRO A 228 -21.29 -14.95 6.65
C PRO A 228 -20.11 -15.03 5.64
N LYS A 229 -20.39 -14.87 4.33
CA LYS A 229 -19.38 -14.95 3.27
C LYS A 229 -19.13 -13.61 2.58
N LEU A 230 -19.88 -12.57 2.86
CA LEU A 230 -19.82 -11.31 2.15
C LEU A 230 -19.68 -10.15 3.13
N THR A 231 -18.58 -9.41 3.03
CA THR A 231 -18.28 -8.26 3.89
C THR A 231 -18.03 -7.02 3.06
N LEU A 232 -18.74 -5.94 3.35
CA LEU A 232 -18.42 -4.60 2.86
C LEU A 232 -17.49 -3.91 3.85
N GLN A 233 -16.40 -3.34 3.36
CA GLN A 233 -15.45 -2.58 4.17
C GLN A 233 -15.27 -1.19 3.59
N ALA A 234 -15.31 -0.17 4.45
CA ALA A 234 -14.99 1.21 4.09
C ALA A 234 -13.95 1.76 5.07
N SER A 235 -13.01 2.55 4.56
CA SER A 235 -12.00 3.22 5.40
C SER A 235 -11.61 4.58 4.84
N ALA A 236 -11.12 5.43 5.74
CA ALA A 236 -10.50 6.71 5.42
C ALA A 236 -9.12 6.78 6.09
N LYS A 237 -8.14 7.30 5.38
CA LYS A 237 -6.74 7.39 5.76
C LYS A 237 -6.23 8.79 5.42
N THR A 238 -5.32 9.30 6.24
CA THR A 238 -4.57 10.52 5.98
C THR A 238 -3.09 10.29 6.26
N ALA A 239 -2.23 11.26 6.04
CA ALA A 239 -0.81 11.13 6.37
C ALA A 239 -0.33 12.30 7.21
N VAL A 240 0.63 12.00 8.09
CA VAL A 240 1.38 12.98 8.89
C VAL A 240 2.85 12.61 8.81
N GLY A 241 3.72 13.57 8.51
CA GLY A 241 5.15 13.29 8.42
C GLY A 241 5.93 14.39 7.72
N LYS A 242 7.04 14.00 7.14
CA LYS A 242 7.92 14.93 6.42
C LYS A 242 7.41 15.18 5.01
N SER A 243 7.46 16.44 4.58
CA SER A 243 6.98 16.85 3.24
C SER A 243 7.65 16.11 2.09
N VAL A 244 8.89 15.66 2.26
CA VAL A 244 9.59 14.83 1.28
C VAL A 244 8.95 13.45 1.09
N VAL A 245 8.14 13.01 2.04
CA VAL A 245 7.46 11.70 2.01
C VAL A 245 5.98 11.83 1.70
N ILE A 246 5.29 12.85 2.24
CA ILE A 246 3.83 12.96 2.15
C ILE A 246 3.31 14.12 1.29
N GLY A 247 4.18 15.00 0.81
CA GLY A 247 3.77 16.22 0.14
C GLY A 247 3.78 17.47 1.01
N GLU A 248 3.50 18.59 0.40
CA GLU A 248 3.39 19.86 1.10
C GLU A 248 2.06 19.95 1.85
N ASP A 249 1.01 19.31 1.31
CA ASP A 249 -0.32 19.25 1.92
C ASP A 249 -0.63 17.84 2.43
N THR A 250 -1.48 17.76 3.43
CA THR A 250 -1.92 16.49 4.00
C THR A 250 -2.77 15.71 3.00
N PRO A 251 -2.34 14.53 2.54
CA PRO A 251 -3.13 13.74 1.61
C PRO A 251 -4.34 13.11 2.31
N PHE A 252 -5.40 12.90 1.54
CA PHE A 252 -6.58 12.17 1.96
C PHE A 252 -6.77 10.95 1.07
N MET A 253 -7.03 9.81 1.68
CA MET A 253 -7.30 8.56 0.97
C MET A 253 -8.58 7.92 1.53
N ALA A 254 -9.37 7.36 0.66
CA ALA A 254 -10.56 6.57 1.04
C ALA A 254 -10.56 5.25 0.28
N ASP A 255 -11.10 4.21 0.87
CA ASP A 255 -11.22 2.89 0.26
C ASP A 255 -12.60 2.29 0.57
N LEU A 256 -13.21 1.72 -0.44
CA LEU A 256 -14.43 0.93 -0.33
C LEU A 256 -14.23 -0.40 -1.03
N LYS A 257 -14.43 -1.51 -0.32
CA LYS A 257 -14.24 -2.84 -0.87
C LYS A 257 -15.27 -3.84 -0.42
N LEU A 258 -15.58 -4.76 -1.31
CA LEU A 258 -16.41 -5.93 -1.07
C LEU A 258 -15.52 -7.17 -1.04
N LYS A 259 -15.55 -7.90 0.07
CA LYS A 259 -14.79 -9.14 0.30
C LYS A 259 -15.74 -10.33 0.27
N MET A 260 -15.39 -11.37 -0.46
CA MET A 260 -16.17 -12.60 -0.57
C MET A 260 -15.31 -13.80 -0.18
N ALA A 261 -15.71 -14.52 0.88
CA ALA A 261 -15.08 -15.77 1.29
C ALA A 261 -15.47 -16.92 0.33
N ILE A 262 -14.49 -17.73 -0.04
CA ILE A 262 -14.60 -18.86 -0.98
C ILE A 262 -14.33 -20.17 -0.22
#